data_421083fd0636462b3fdb313a41f2ed1b
#
_entry.id   421083fd0636462b3fdb313a41f2ed1b
#
_cell.length_a   1.000
_cell.length_b   1.000
_cell.length_c   1.000
_cell.angle_alpha   90.00
_cell.angle_beta   90.00
_cell.angle_gamma   90.00
#
_symmetry.space_group_name_H-M   'P 1'
#
loop_
_entity.id
_entity.type
_entity.pdbx_description
1 polymer ?
#
loop_
_entity_poly.entity_id
_entity_poly.type
_entity_poly.pdbx_seq_one_letter_code
_entity_poly.pdbx_strand_id
1 'polypeptide(L)'
;QGYLFVGEQLLNESGMRHHPVTPMEDAHLGRLIERQGRGKAALIAWPIVARGPEAVAAALAAVNDPAVRYVVLDALSEQDLLTQGVALREMKLVSGGSGLAIGLARDLAQRHGARGESAQAGMPLVGPAVVLS
;
A
#
# COMPACT_ATOMS: atom_id res chain seq x y z
N GLN A 1 -11.59 3.64 -6.76
CA GLN A 1 -11.99 4.62 -5.77
C GLN A 1 -12.25 3.95 -4.42
N GLY A 2 -11.15 3.46 -3.81
CA GLY A 2 -11.19 2.77 -2.53
C GLY A 2 -11.71 1.33 -2.60
N TYR A 3 -11.79 0.75 -3.79
CA TYR A 3 -12.21 -0.63 -4.00
C TYR A 3 -11.03 -1.50 -4.42
N LEU A 4 -11.02 -2.72 -3.91
CA LEU A 4 -10.05 -3.75 -4.28
C LEU A 4 -10.60 -4.61 -5.42
N PHE A 5 -9.73 -4.90 -6.39
CA PHE A 5 -10.02 -5.74 -7.55
C PHE A 5 -9.10 -6.96 -7.58
N VAL A 6 -9.58 -8.03 -8.17
CA VAL A 6 -8.81 -9.20 -8.59
C VAL A 6 -9.01 -9.32 -10.10
N GLY A 7 -8.02 -8.91 -10.87
CA GLY A 7 -8.18 -8.70 -12.30
C GLY A 7 -9.25 -7.63 -12.56
N GLU A 8 -10.31 -7.98 -13.29
CA GLU A 8 -11.42 -7.08 -13.64
C GLU A 8 -12.62 -7.19 -12.69
N GLN A 9 -12.58 -8.07 -11.70
CA GLN A 9 -13.67 -8.31 -10.76
C GLN A 9 -13.43 -7.62 -9.43
N LEU A 10 -14.49 -7.15 -8.79
CA LEU A 10 -14.41 -6.70 -7.41
C LEU A 10 -13.99 -7.85 -6.48
N LEU A 11 -13.25 -7.54 -5.44
CA LEU A 11 -12.71 -8.53 -4.50
C LEU A 11 -13.81 -9.49 -3.97
N ASN A 12 -14.96 -8.96 -3.61
CA ASN A 12 -16.11 -9.71 -3.10
C ASN A 12 -16.90 -10.46 -4.17
N GLU A 13 -16.61 -10.26 -5.45
CA GLU A 13 -17.20 -10.99 -6.58
C GLU A 13 -16.24 -12.04 -7.14
N SER A 14 -14.99 -12.01 -6.70
CA SER A 14 -13.94 -12.95 -7.09
C SER A 14 -13.94 -14.21 -6.20
N GLY A 15 -13.07 -15.16 -6.53
CA GLY A 15 -12.84 -16.34 -5.69
C GLY A 15 -12.43 -16.04 -4.26
N MET A 16 -11.96 -14.83 -3.97
CA MET A 16 -11.61 -14.38 -2.63
C MET A 16 -12.82 -14.29 -1.69
N ARG A 17 -14.03 -14.19 -2.23
CA ARG A 17 -15.27 -14.26 -1.43
C ARG A 17 -15.36 -15.53 -0.58
N HIS A 18 -14.84 -16.62 -1.12
CA HIS A 18 -14.89 -17.94 -0.49
C HIS A 18 -13.55 -18.39 0.08
N HIS A 19 -12.66 -17.41 0.37
CA HIS A 19 -11.37 -17.75 0.95
C HIS A 19 -11.54 -18.44 2.31
N PRO A 20 -10.89 -19.63 2.54
CA PRO A 20 -11.20 -20.49 3.68
C PRO A 20 -10.85 -19.86 5.04
N VAL A 21 -9.89 -18.96 5.07
CA VAL A 21 -9.43 -18.32 6.32
C VAL A 21 -9.99 -16.91 6.47
N THR A 22 -9.99 -16.15 5.37
CA THR A 22 -10.40 -14.73 5.36
C THR A 22 -11.36 -14.49 4.19
N PRO A 23 -12.63 -14.88 4.30
CA PRO A 23 -13.62 -14.61 3.25
C PRO A 23 -13.80 -13.09 3.06
N MET A 24 -13.74 -12.65 1.80
CA MET A 24 -13.82 -11.23 1.46
C MET A 24 -15.22 -10.89 0.95
N GLU A 25 -16.07 -10.43 1.85
CA GLU A 25 -17.48 -10.11 1.56
C GLU A 25 -17.68 -8.66 1.09
N ASP A 26 -16.68 -7.81 1.22
CA ASP A 26 -16.70 -6.40 0.82
C ASP A 26 -15.43 -6.06 0.05
N ALA A 27 -15.56 -5.31 -1.02
CA ALA A 27 -14.40 -4.82 -1.79
C ALA A 27 -13.98 -3.41 -1.38
N HIS A 28 -14.75 -2.68 -0.59
CA HIS A 28 -14.44 -1.30 -0.20
C HIS A 28 -13.46 -1.26 0.96
N LEU A 29 -12.20 -0.89 0.67
CA LEU A 29 -11.10 -0.95 1.63
C LEU A 29 -11.33 -0.09 2.88
N GLY A 30 -11.91 1.11 2.73
CA GLY A 30 -12.24 1.96 3.87
C GLY A 30 -13.20 1.29 4.85
N ARG A 31 -14.26 0.65 4.37
CA ARG A 31 -15.21 -0.10 5.21
C ARG A 31 -14.57 -1.31 5.88
N LEU A 32 -13.68 -2.01 5.16
CA LEU A 32 -12.93 -3.14 5.73
C LEU A 32 -12.05 -2.69 6.90
N ILE A 33 -11.35 -1.58 6.73
CA ILE A 33 -10.47 -1.00 7.76
C ILE A 33 -11.31 -0.55 8.97
N GLU A 34 -12.42 0.14 8.75
CA GLU A 34 -13.29 0.63 9.82
C GLU A 34 -13.94 -0.49 10.64
N ARG A 35 -14.21 -1.64 10.01
CA ARG A 35 -14.73 -2.84 10.72
C ARG A 35 -13.67 -3.52 11.59
N GLN A 36 -12.41 -3.42 11.22
CA GLN A 36 -11.29 -4.10 11.89
C GLN A 36 -10.54 -3.18 12.86
N GLY A 37 -10.58 -1.87 12.60
CA GLY A 37 -9.86 -0.87 13.36
C GLY A 37 -10.75 0.02 14.22
N ARG A 38 -10.12 1.01 14.85
CA ARG A 38 -10.81 2.07 15.57
C ARG A 38 -10.67 3.38 14.84
N GLY A 39 -11.77 4.06 14.55
CA GLY A 39 -11.79 5.34 13.82
C GLY A 39 -12.24 5.20 12.39
N LYS A 40 -12.28 6.33 11.69
CA LYS A 40 -12.71 6.42 10.29
C LYS A 40 -11.55 6.30 9.32
N ALA A 41 -11.86 5.88 8.11
CA ALA A 41 -10.95 5.88 6.98
C ALA A 41 -11.32 6.99 5.99
N ALA A 42 -10.35 7.85 5.64
CA ALA A 42 -10.47 8.76 4.51
C ALA A 42 -9.88 8.12 3.25
N LEU A 43 -10.29 8.62 2.09
CA LEU A 43 -9.82 8.14 0.80
C LEU A 43 -9.16 9.27 0.01
N ILE A 44 -7.95 9.04 -0.46
CA ILE A 44 -7.33 9.81 -1.54
C ILE A 44 -7.48 9.01 -2.82
N ALA A 45 -8.49 9.38 -3.60
CA ALA A 45 -8.85 8.67 -4.82
C ALA A 45 -7.82 8.88 -5.93
N TRP A 46 -7.73 7.93 -6.85
CA TRP A 46 -6.78 7.92 -7.95
C TRP A 46 -6.67 9.23 -8.74
N PRO A 47 -7.73 10.00 -9.04
CA PRO A 47 -7.56 11.27 -9.73
C PRO A 47 -6.67 12.29 -9.01
N ILE A 48 -6.52 12.17 -7.69
CA ILE A 48 -5.58 12.99 -6.91
C ILE A 48 -4.18 12.40 -7.01
N VAL A 49 -4.04 11.07 -6.89
CA VAL A 49 -2.76 10.38 -7.01
C VAL A 49 -2.13 10.61 -8.38
N ALA A 50 -2.92 10.56 -9.45
CA ALA A 50 -2.49 10.81 -10.82
C ALA A 50 -1.94 12.23 -11.06
N ARG A 51 -2.20 13.18 -10.15
CA ARG A 51 -1.66 14.55 -10.23
C ARG A 51 -0.26 14.71 -9.66
N GLY A 52 0.27 13.65 -9.06
CA GLY A 52 1.63 13.64 -8.54
C GLY A 52 1.73 13.77 -7.02
N PRO A 53 2.97 13.68 -6.48
CA PRO A 53 3.21 13.57 -5.05
C PRO A 53 2.79 14.81 -4.26
N GLU A 54 2.90 16.00 -4.84
CA GLU A 54 2.49 17.25 -4.19
C GLU A 54 0.98 17.30 -3.96
N ALA A 55 0.20 16.80 -4.93
CA ALA A 55 -1.26 16.73 -4.81
C ALA A 55 -1.68 15.72 -3.72
N VAL A 56 -0.99 14.60 -3.62
CA VAL A 56 -1.20 13.61 -2.56
C VAL A 56 -0.84 14.19 -1.20
N ALA A 57 0.31 14.85 -1.07
CA ALA A 57 0.75 15.48 0.18
C ALA A 57 -0.23 16.57 0.63
N ALA A 58 -0.73 17.40 -0.29
CA ALA A 58 -1.72 18.42 0.01
C ALA A 58 -3.06 17.80 0.46
N ALA A 59 -3.50 16.72 -0.19
CA ALA A 59 -4.71 16.00 0.19
C ALA A 59 -4.57 15.34 1.57
N LEU A 60 -3.41 14.77 1.89
CA LEU A 60 -3.11 14.24 3.23
C LEU A 60 -3.18 15.33 4.30
N ALA A 61 -2.57 16.48 4.05
CA ALA A 61 -2.58 17.62 4.97
C ALA A 61 -3.98 18.22 5.17
N ALA A 62 -4.86 18.08 4.19
CA ALA A 62 -6.25 18.55 4.27
C ALA A 62 -7.17 17.63 5.10
N VAL A 63 -6.71 16.43 5.47
CA VAL A 63 -7.46 15.53 6.35
C VAL A 63 -7.39 16.07 7.79
N ASN A 64 -8.45 16.73 8.21
CA ASN A 64 -8.53 17.42 9.51
C ASN A 64 -9.64 16.88 10.45
N ASP A 65 -10.38 15.83 10.04
CA ASP A 65 -11.35 15.17 10.92
C ASP A 65 -10.61 14.33 11.98
N PRO A 66 -10.74 14.64 13.28
CA PRO A 66 -10.06 13.90 14.34
C PRO A 66 -10.53 12.44 14.49
N ALA A 67 -11.65 12.09 13.90
CA ALA A 67 -12.14 10.70 13.86
C ALA A 67 -11.39 9.87 12.81
N VAL A 68 -10.72 10.49 11.82
CA VAL A 68 -9.96 9.79 10.79
C VAL A 68 -8.63 9.31 11.40
N ARG A 69 -8.43 8.01 11.35
CA ARG A 69 -7.21 7.34 11.81
C ARG A 69 -6.43 6.68 10.68
N TYR A 70 -7.08 6.47 9.56
CA TYR A 70 -6.54 5.78 8.41
C TYR A 70 -6.79 6.62 7.16
N VAL A 71 -5.80 6.68 6.28
CA VAL A 71 -5.98 7.27 4.94
C VAL A 71 -5.64 6.21 3.91
N VAL A 72 -6.61 5.87 3.08
CA VAL A 72 -6.45 4.93 1.96
C VAL A 72 -6.05 5.73 0.74
N LEU A 73 -5.03 5.28 0.03
CA LEU A 73 -4.59 5.84 -1.25
C LEU A 73 -4.84 4.82 -2.36
N ASP A 74 -5.53 5.24 -3.41
CA ASP A 74 -5.70 4.40 -4.60
C ASP A 74 -4.39 4.27 -5.39
N ALA A 75 -4.20 3.10 -6.02
CA ALA A 75 -3.14 2.88 -6.99
C ALA A 75 -3.68 1.96 -8.11
N LEU A 76 -3.41 2.30 -9.36
CA LEU A 76 -3.77 1.52 -10.55
C LEU A 76 -2.53 1.08 -11.33
N SER A 77 -1.38 1.69 -11.10
CA SER A 77 -0.14 1.44 -11.82
C SER A 77 1.07 1.49 -10.89
N GLU A 78 2.22 0.99 -11.38
CA GLU A 78 3.49 1.16 -10.67
C GLU A 78 3.88 2.62 -10.50
N GLN A 79 3.53 3.47 -11.47
CA GLN A 79 3.80 4.91 -11.37
C GLN A 79 3.07 5.56 -10.19
N ASP A 80 1.85 5.10 -9.87
CA ASP A 80 1.12 5.57 -8.69
C ASP A 80 1.84 5.19 -7.39
N LEU A 81 2.43 3.98 -7.35
CA LEU A 81 3.22 3.54 -6.20
C LEU A 81 4.49 4.36 -6.01
N LEU A 82 5.14 4.77 -7.11
CA LEU A 82 6.29 5.69 -7.05
C LEU A 82 5.86 7.07 -6.55
N THR A 83 4.75 7.60 -7.05
CA THR A 83 4.14 8.84 -6.59
C THR A 83 3.85 8.79 -5.08
N GLN A 84 3.25 7.71 -4.62
CA GLN A 84 2.97 7.49 -3.19
C GLN A 84 4.27 7.39 -2.37
N GLY A 85 5.29 6.71 -2.88
CA GLY A 85 6.60 6.61 -2.22
C GLY A 85 7.19 7.99 -1.90
N VAL A 86 7.13 8.90 -2.87
CA VAL A 86 7.57 10.31 -2.68
C VAL A 86 6.66 11.06 -1.70
N ALA A 87 5.34 10.96 -1.87
CA ALA A 87 4.38 11.69 -1.05
C ALA A 87 4.39 11.28 0.43
N LEU A 88 4.68 10.01 0.70
CA LEU A 88 4.63 9.41 2.04
C LEU A 88 5.99 9.40 2.76
N ARG A 89 7.04 9.98 2.16
CA ARG A 89 8.43 9.91 2.67
C ARG A 89 8.60 10.36 4.13
N GLU A 90 7.79 11.29 4.57
CA GLU A 90 7.86 11.86 5.94
C GLU A 90 6.85 11.21 6.90
N MET A 91 6.06 10.25 6.41
CA MET A 91 5.11 9.54 7.26
C MET A 91 5.82 8.58 8.21
N LYS A 92 5.46 8.62 9.49
CA LYS A 92 6.05 7.74 10.52
C LYS A 92 5.61 6.28 10.37
N LEU A 93 4.44 6.04 9.82
CA LEU A 93 3.87 4.72 9.62
C LEU A 93 3.07 4.68 8.32
N VAL A 94 3.42 3.75 7.48
CA VAL A 94 2.66 3.37 6.27
C VAL A 94 2.47 1.86 6.25
N SER A 95 1.37 1.41 5.66
CA SER A 95 1.06 0.00 5.49
C SER A 95 0.57 -0.23 4.06
N GLY A 96 0.97 -1.34 3.47
CA GLY A 96 0.58 -1.68 2.11
C GLY A 96 1.22 -3.00 1.66
N GLY A 97 0.92 -3.40 0.45
CA GLY A 97 1.60 -4.53 -0.20
C GLY A 97 3.04 -4.19 -0.61
N SER A 98 3.74 -5.20 -1.14
CA SER A 98 5.12 -5.07 -1.63
C SER A 98 5.33 -3.95 -2.65
N GLY A 99 4.29 -3.62 -3.44
CA GLY A 99 4.34 -2.52 -4.40
C GLY A 99 4.62 -1.16 -3.77
N LEU A 100 4.00 -0.83 -2.64
CA LEU A 100 4.27 0.40 -1.92
C LEU A 100 5.72 0.46 -1.41
N ALA A 101 6.25 -0.66 -0.95
CA ALA A 101 7.65 -0.76 -0.51
C ALA A 101 8.64 -0.42 -1.65
N ILE A 102 8.33 -0.77 -2.89
CA ILE A 102 9.14 -0.40 -4.06
C ILE A 102 9.19 1.12 -4.22
N GLY A 103 8.04 1.79 -4.12
CA GLY A 103 7.97 3.25 -4.20
C GLY A 103 8.79 3.94 -3.11
N LEU A 104 8.63 3.50 -1.87
CA LEU A 104 9.38 4.03 -0.72
C LEU A 104 10.89 3.78 -0.84
N ALA A 105 11.29 2.57 -1.26
CA ALA A 105 12.69 2.20 -1.43
C ALA A 105 13.36 3.02 -2.54
N ARG A 106 12.67 3.26 -3.65
CA ARG A 106 13.20 4.11 -4.74
C ARG A 106 13.39 5.56 -4.30
N ASP A 107 12.41 6.14 -3.61
CA ASP A 107 12.56 7.49 -3.07
C ASP A 107 13.74 7.58 -2.09
N LEU A 108 13.85 6.62 -1.18
CA LEU A 108 14.95 6.54 -0.23
C LEU A 108 16.31 6.45 -0.92
N ALA A 109 16.42 5.57 -1.93
CA ALA A 109 17.64 5.38 -2.71
C ALA A 109 18.05 6.65 -3.47
N GLN A 110 17.10 7.38 -4.05
CA GLN A 110 17.36 8.64 -4.74
C GLN A 110 17.89 9.72 -3.79
N ARG A 111 17.33 9.81 -2.58
CA ARG A 111 17.73 10.83 -1.60
C ARG A 111 19.07 10.56 -0.93
N HIS A 112 19.39 9.29 -0.69
CA HIS A 112 20.58 8.91 0.08
C HIS A 112 21.71 8.33 -0.78
N GLY A 113 21.52 8.19 -2.08
CA GLY A 113 22.47 7.56 -2.97
C GLY A 113 22.52 6.05 -2.75
N ALA A 114 21.75 5.29 -3.52
CA ALA A 114 21.88 3.85 -3.49
C ALA A 114 23.27 3.43 -4.00
N ARG A 115 24.04 2.79 -3.15
CA ARG A 115 25.19 2.02 -3.61
C ARG A 115 24.61 0.70 -4.11
N GLY A 116 24.74 0.43 -5.40
CA GLY A 116 24.32 -0.83 -6.02
C GLY A 116 25.18 -2.01 -5.59
N GLU A 117 25.40 -2.17 -4.29
CA GLU A 117 26.07 -3.34 -3.76
C GLU A 117 25.13 -4.53 -3.85
N SER A 118 25.55 -5.56 -4.57
CA SER A 118 24.85 -6.82 -4.60
C SER A 118 24.80 -7.39 -3.19
N ALA A 119 23.58 -7.54 -2.64
CA ALA A 119 23.40 -8.27 -1.40
C ALA A 119 23.84 -9.72 -1.65
N GLN A 120 25.01 -10.10 -1.15
CA GLN A 120 25.45 -11.48 -1.15
C GLN A 120 24.88 -12.18 0.07
N ALA A 121 23.98 -13.13 -0.15
CA ALA A 121 23.71 -14.14 0.86
C ALA A 121 25.05 -14.87 1.14
N GLY A 122 25.41 -15.05 2.40
CA GLY A 122 26.60 -15.82 2.78
C GLY A 122 26.57 -17.23 2.15
N MET A 123 27.66 -17.97 2.34
CA MET A 123 27.75 -19.37 1.87
C MET A 123 26.48 -20.13 2.28
N PRO A 124 25.84 -20.87 1.37
CA PRO A 124 24.67 -21.65 1.71
C PRO A 124 25.01 -22.64 2.83
N LEU A 125 24.18 -22.67 3.87
CA LEU A 125 24.27 -23.68 4.91
C LEU A 125 23.91 -25.02 4.30
N VAL A 126 24.79 -26.02 4.49
CA VAL A 126 24.52 -27.40 4.07
C VAL A 126 23.65 -28.06 5.14
N GLY A 127 22.50 -28.57 4.74
CA GLY A 127 21.56 -29.24 5.65
C GLY A 127 20.11 -29.15 5.17
N PRO A 128 19.18 -29.79 5.89
CA PRO A 128 17.76 -29.69 5.58
C PRO A 128 17.29 -28.23 5.78
N ALA A 129 16.52 -27.73 4.80
CA ALA A 129 15.94 -26.39 4.85
C ALA A 129 14.41 -26.49 4.79
N VAL A 130 13.72 -25.60 5.52
CA VAL A 130 12.29 -25.44 5.48
C VAL A 130 11.97 -24.02 5.01
N VAL A 131 11.13 -23.91 4.01
CA VAL A 131 10.56 -22.63 3.56
C VAL A 131 9.13 -22.59 4.03
N LEU A 132 8.79 -21.58 4.83
CA LEU A 132 7.43 -21.28 5.26
C LEU A 132 6.93 -20.09 4.44
N SER A 133 5.81 -20.25 3.75
CA SER A 133 5.17 -19.21 2.93
C SER A 133 3.71 -19.03 3.35
#